data_3214e778a4074efd2a0b15afec10f2bf
#
_entry.id   3214e778a4074efd2a0b15afec10f2bf
#
_cell.length_a   1.000
_cell.length_b   1.000
_cell.length_c   1.000
_cell.angle_alpha   90.00
_cell.angle_beta   90.00
_cell.angle_gamma   90.00
#
_symmetry.space_group_name_H-M   'P 1'
#
loop_
_entity.id
_entity.type
_entity.pdbx_description
1 polymer ?
#
loop_
_entity_poly.entity_id
_entity_poly.type
_entity_poly.pdbx_seq_one_letter_code
_entity_poly.pdbx_strand_id
1 'polypeptide(L)'
;MRLADFILTHRDAILAEWAAFAKTCAPASGSMGIVALSDHASEMLTVIAADLKTPQDQLEQSEKSKGLAPPASSTERTAAEKHGTGRAESGFTLDQMVAEYRALRASVIQLWTRERTEASSTDLDDLTRFNEAIDQSLAESITRFTEDLDKSKEMFLAILGHDLRSPIGAVLTSAKFMLETNELEEPHRTLTTRIVSATTRMNQMVGALLDFTRSRLGGGIPIKRESMNMGKLVHDVVNEVLAAHPERRIQVNARGALKGEWDCERMTQVLTNLVGNAIEHGSRGTAVAVDVQGSDDEVTIAIHNRGVAIPEDQLDGLFSAMKRRSAVSASGGSSANLGLGLYIADRIVHAHKGTIQVESTEEKGTTFTIHLPRRG
;
A
#
# COMPACT_ATOMS: atom_id res chain seq x y z
N MET A 1 -27.34 34.99 -23.49
CA MET A 1 -27.49 34.44 -22.12
C MET A 1 -26.11 34.04 -21.59
N ARG A 2 -25.74 34.42 -20.35
CA ARG A 2 -24.48 34.01 -19.68
C ARG A 2 -24.49 32.51 -19.46
N LEU A 3 -23.33 31.90 -19.49
CA LEU A 3 -23.19 30.42 -19.33
C LEU A 3 -23.78 29.92 -18.00
N ALA A 4 -23.59 30.63 -16.91
CA ALA A 4 -24.19 30.29 -15.61
C ALA A 4 -25.72 30.20 -15.65
N ASP A 5 -26.38 31.16 -16.30
CA ASP A 5 -27.83 31.14 -16.40
C ASP A 5 -28.33 30.06 -17.37
N PHE A 6 -27.58 29.82 -18.44
CA PHE A 6 -27.83 28.72 -19.37
C PHE A 6 -27.81 27.36 -18.65
N ILE A 7 -26.77 27.08 -17.85
CA ILE A 7 -26.63 25.80 -17.08
C ILE A 7 -27.87 25.57 -16.19
N LEU A 8 -28.32 26.62 -15.47
CA LEU A 8 -29.46 26.51 -14.58
C LEU A 8 -30.80 26.32 -15.35
N THR A 9 -30.95 26.98 -16.50
CA THR A 9 -32.18 26.92 -17.27
C THR A 9 -32.30 25.63 -18.09
N HIS A 10 -31.20 25.10 -18.59
CA HIS A 10 -31.15 23.92 -19.46
C HIS A 10 -30.58 22.68 -18.78
N ARG A 11 -30.58 22.66 -17.45
CA ARG A 11 -30.00 21.58 -16.64
C ARG A 11 -30.49 20.20 -17.04
N ASP A 12 -31.80 20.03 -17.25
CA ASP A 12 -32.39 18.73 -17.58
C ASP A 12 -31.94 18.22 -18.96
N ALA A 13 -31.79 19.15 -19.96
CA ALA A 13 -31.26 18.78 -21.27
C ALA A 13 -29.78 18.36 -21.20
N ILE A 14 -28.97 19.09 -20.43
CA ILE A 14 -27.57 18.77 -20.21
C ILE A 14 -27.44 17.39 -19.55
N LEU A 15 -28.22 17.13 -18.49
CA LEU A 15 -28.22 15.85 -17.78
C LEU A 15 -28.71 14.69 -18.65
N ALA A 16 -29.69 14.90 -19.52
CA ALA A 16 -30.16 13.88 -20.44
C ALA A 16 -29.07 13.46 -21.44
N GLU A 17 -28.36 14.42 -22.03
CA GLU A 17 -27.27 14.14 -22.97
C GLU A 17 -26.10 13.47 -22.28
N TRP A 18 -25.71 13.95 -21.09
CA TRP A 18 -24.66 13.37 -20.28
C TRP A 18 -25.02 11.94 -19.79
N ALA A 19 -26.26 11.69 -19.32
CA ALA A 19 -26.70 10.40 -18.85
C ALA A 19 -26.73 9.34 -19.97
N ALA A 20 -27.01 9.74 -21.21
CA ALA A 20 -26.90 8.88 -22.37
C ALA A 20 -25.47 8.35 -22.55
N PHE A 21 -24.47 9.20 -22.36
CA PHE A 21 -23.06 8.81 -22.38
C PHE A 21 -22.67 7.97 -21.14
N ALA A 22 -23.04 8.41 -19.94
CA ALA A 22 -22.67 7.72 -18.69
C ALA A 22 -23.14 6.27 -18.66
N LYS A 23 -24.29 5.96 -19.26
CA LYS A 23 -24.79 4.59 -19.44
C LYS A 23 -23.85 3.69 -20.25
N THR A 24 -23.13 4.25 -21.20
CA THR A 24 -22.14 3.48 -22.00
C THR A 24 -20.89 3.15 -21.23
N CYS A 25 -20.60 3.91 -20.15
CA CYS A 25 -19.43 3.73 -19.29
C CYS A 25 -19.69 2.84 -18.08
N ALA A 26 -20.96 2.58 -17.72
CA ALA A 26 -21.32 1.79 -16.54
C ALA A 26 -20.77 0.37 -16.64
N PRO A 27 -20.19 -0.20 -15.55
CA PRO A 27 -19.79 -1.60 -15.52
C PRO A 27 -21.00 -2.51 -15.82
N ALA A 28 -20.76 -3.61 -16.53
CA ALA A 28 -21.81 -4.56 -16.92
C ALA A 28 -22.58 -5.18 -15.73
N SER A 29 -22.02 -5.10 -14.52
CA SER A 29 -22.61 -5.55 -13.25
C SER A 29 -23.34 -4.46 -12.46
N GLY A 30 -23.28 -3.19 -12.93
CA GLY A 30 -23.80 -2.06 -12.18
C GLY A 30 -25.30 -1.89 -12.31
N SER A 31 -26.07 -2.30 -11.29
CA SER A 31 -27.49 -2.01 -11.13
C SER A 31 -27.79 -0.59 -10.65
N MET A 32 -26.87 0.37 -10.87
CA MET A 32 -27.12 1.75 -10.50
C MET A 32 -28.25 2.32 -11.32
N GLY A 33 -29.34 2.68 -10.68
CA GLY A 33 -30.45 3.37 -11.34
C GLY A 33 -29.98 4.72 -11.92
N ILE A 34 -30.55 5.10 -13.07
CA ILE A 34 -30.24 6.37 -13.76
C ILE A 34 -30.42 7.57 -12.83
N VAL A 35 -31.32 7.48 -11.86
CA VAL A 35 -31.60 8.52 -10.85
C VAL A 35 -30.36 8.80 -9.99
N ALA A 36 -29.71 7.77 -9.45
CA ALA A 36 -28.52 7.92 -8.61
C ALA A 36 -27.29 8.41 -9.43
N LEU A 37 -27.25 8.11 -10.74
CA LEU A 37 -26.25 8.65 -11.64
C LEU A 37 -26.45 10.17 -11.84
N SER A 38 -27.68 10.64 -11.96
CA SER A 38 -28.04 12.01 -12.33
C SER A 38 -27.99 13.00 -11.15
N ASP A 39 -28.28 12.54 -9.93
CA ASP A 39 -28.42 13.44 -8.77
C ASP A 39 -27.14 14.20 -8.45
N HIS A 40 -25.99 13.52 -8.41
CA HIS A 40 -24.71 14.18 -8.15
C HIS A 40 -24.26 15.12 -9.28
N ALA A 41 -24.53 14.76 -10.54
CA ALA A 41 -24.22 15.62 -11.68
C ALA A 41 -25.09 16.90 -11.67
N SER A 42 -26.35 16.80 -11.25
CA SER A 42 -27.25 17.94 -11.07
C SER A 42 -26.75 18.88 -9.95
N GLU A 43 -26.30 18.32 -8.81
CA GLU A 43 -25.73 19.11 -7.71
C GLU A 43 -24.44 19.80 -8.16
N MET A 44 -23.53 19.09 -8.87
CA MET A 44 -22.30 19.67 -9.42
C MET A 44 -22.58 20.84 -10.39
N LEU A 45 -23.51 20.68 -11.33
CA LEU A 45 -23.89 21.76 -12.25
C LEU A 45 -24.42 23.00 -11.52
N THR A 46 -25.16 22.78 -10.42
CA THR A 46 -25.67 23.86 -9.58
C THR A 46 -24.55 24.62 -8.88
N VAL A 47 -23.58 23.88 -8.31
CA VAL A 47 -22.40 24.47 -7.66
C VAL A 47 -21.52 25.22 -8.65
N ILE A 48 -21.27 24.64 -9.82
CA ILE A 48 -20.51 25.29 -10.90
C ILE A 48 -21.20 26.57 -11.36
N ALA A 49 -22.51 26.55 -11.58
CA ALA A 49 -23.26 27.76 -11.99
C ALA A 49 -23.24 28.85 -10.92
N ALA A 50 -23.26 28.49 -9.64
CA ALA A 50 -23.11 29.43 -8.52
C ALA A 50 -21.70 30.04 -8.49
N ASP A 51 -20.68 29.23 -8.68
CA ASP A 51 -19.29 29.66 -8.75
C ASP A 51 -19.02 30.63 -9.90
N LEU A 52 -19.59 30.40 -11.07
CA LEU A 52 -19.51 31.28 -12.22
C LEU A 52 -20.09 32.68 -11.96
N LYS A 53 -21.00 32.82 -11.00
CA LYS A 53 -21.62 34.09 -10.60
C LYS A 53 -20.83 34.85 -9.53
N THR A 54 -19.87 34.17 -8.84
CA THR A 54 -19.09 34.78 -7.78
C THR A 54 -17.86 35.51 -8.36
N PRO A 55 -17.51 36.71 -7.93
CA PRO A 55 -16.26 37.36 -8.32
C PRO A 55 -15.07 36.51 -7.85
N GLN A 56 -14.04 36.43 -8.67
CA GLN A 56 -12.79 35.70 -8.34
C GLN A 56 -11.60 36.65 -8.57
N ASP A 57 -10.59 36.51 -7.71
CA ASP A 57 -9.30 37.15 -7.94
C ASP A 57 -8.37 36.26 -8.80
N GLN A 58 -7.23 36.79 -9.23
CA GLN A 58 -6.28 36.11 -10.09
C GLN A 58 -5.61 34.89 -9.37
N LEU A 59 -5.49 34.93 -8.04
CA LEU A 59 -4.90 33.84 -7.27
C LEU A 59 -5.88 32.69 -7.18
N GLU A 60 -7.13 32.93 -6.81
CA GLU A 60 -8.20 31.92 -6.78
C GLU A 60 -8.38 31.26 -8.15
N GLN A 61 -8.32 32.04 -9.23
CA GLN A 61 -8.38 31.52 -10.58
C GLN A 61 -7.20 30.59 -10.90
N SER A 62 -5.97 30.99 -10.52
CA SER A 62 -4.78 30.16 -10.72
C SER A 62 -4.80 28.87 -9.89
N GLU A 63 -5.34 28.89 -8.68
CA GLU A 63 -5.45 27.71 -7.84
C GLU A 63 -6.50 26.73 -8.37
N LYS A 64 -7.67 27.22 -8.76
CA LYS A 64 -8.73 26.41 -9.38
C LYS A 64 -8.28 25.76 -10.69
N SER A 65 -7.59 26.49 -11.56
CA SER A 65 -7.09 25.94 -12.83
C SER A 65 -6.10 24.79 -12.66
N LYS A 66 -5.50 24.68 -11.46
CA LYS A 66 -4.57 23.59 -11.09
C LYS A 66 -5.22 22.53 -10.21
N GLY A 67 -6.51 22.66 -9.87
CA GLY A 67 -7.19 21.78 -8.92
C GLY A 67 -6.67 21.89 -7.50
N LEU A 68 -6.05 23.03 -7.14
CA LEU A 68 -5.40 23.27 -5.84
C LEU A 68 -6.19 24.23 -4.94
N ALA A 69 -7.38 24.68 -5.37
CA ALA A 69 -8.20 25.53 -4.52
C ALA A 69 -8.54 24.82 -3.21
N PRO A 70 -8.46 25.51 -2.07
CA PRO A 70 -8.81 24.91 -0.79
C PRO A 70 -10.26 24.42 -0.83
N PRO A 71 -10.57 23.25 -0.25
CA PRO A 71 -11.95 22.77 -0.17
C PRO A 71 -12.80 23.81 0.55
N ALA A 72 -14.03 24.02 0.06
CA ALA A 72 -14.97 24.88 0.74
C ALA A 72 -15.08 24.43 2.20
N SER A 73 -14.94 25.36 3.16
CA SER A 73 -14.82 25.11 4.61
C SER A 73 -16.12 24.57 5.24
N SER A 74 -16.81 23.65 4.57
CA SER A 74 -18.02 23.02 5.08
C SER A 74 -17.69 21.65 5.67
N THR A 75 -18.32 21.33 6.76
CA THR A 75 -18.27 19.99 7.41
C THR A 75 -18.92 18.92 6.50
N GLU A 76 -19.59 19.33 5.43
CA GLU A 76 -20.26 18.47 4.46
C GLU A 76 -19.40 18.28 3.22
N ARG A 77 -19.45 17.06 2.68
CA ARG A 77 -18.77 16.69 1.43
C ARG A 77 -19.30 17.50 0.25
N THR A 78 -18.41 17.91 -0.65
CA THR A 78 -18.79 18.58 -1.89
C THR A 78 -19.56 17.63 -2.82
N ALA A 79 -20.29 18.18 -3.79
CA ALA A 79 -20.96 17.37 -4.81
C ALA A 79 -19.96 16.52 -5.62
N ALA A 80 -18.78 17.05 -5.87
CA ALA A 80 -17.68 16.36 -6.55
C ALA A 80 -17.13 15.19 -5.71
N GLU A 81 -16.93 15.39 -4.40
CA GLU A 81 -16.52 14.31 -3.49
C GLU A 81 -17.58 13.20 -3.40
N LYS A 82 -18.86 13.55 -3.30
CA LYS A 82 -19.96 12.57 -3.31
C LYS A 82 -19.99 11.77 -4.62
N HIS A 83 -19.73 12.43 -5.76
CA HIS A 83 -19.62 11.78 -7.05
C HIS A 83 -18.45 10.80 -7.08
N GLY A 84 -17.26 11.21 -6.63
CA GLY A 84 -16.09 10.34 -6.51
C GLY A 84 -16.36 9.08 -5.68
N THR A 85 -16.95 9.24 -4.48
CA THR A 85 -17.37 8.12 -3.60
C THR A 85 -18.34 7.19 -4.32
N GLY A 86 -19.42 7.71 -4.89
CA GLY A 86 -20.43 6.90 -5.56
C GLY A 86 -19.87 6.09 -6.74
N ARG A 87 -18.87 6.63 -7.46
CA ARG A 87 -18.21 5.91 -8.55
C ARG A 87 -17.26 4.83 -8.05
N ALA A 88 -16.51 5.09 -6.96
CA ALA A 88 -15.67 4.07 -6.30
C ALA A 88 -16.51 2.89 -5.80
N GLU A 89 -17.62 3.14 -5.11
CA GLU A 89 -18.52 2.12 -4.58
C GLU A 89 -19.20 1.29 -5.69
N SER A 90 -19.46 1.91 -6.85
CA SER A 90 -20.14 1.26 -7.99
C SER A 90 -19.19 0.51 -8.92
N GLY A 91 -17.89 0.44 -8.59
CA GLY A 91 -16.91 -0.30 -9.39
C GLY A 91 -16.51 0.36 -10.71
N PHE A 92 -16.70 1.67 -10.83
CA PHE A 92 -16.16 2.43 -11.96
C PHE A 92 -14.64 2.44 -11.91
N THR A 93 -14.01 2.55 -13.08
CA THR A 93 -12.59 2.86 -13.17
C THR A 93 -12.39 4.38 -13.15
N LEU A 94 -11.17 4.81 -12.79
CA LEU A 94 -10.80 6.23 -12.82
C LEU A 94 -11.00 6.83 -14.23
N ASP A 95 -10.61 6.08 -15.28
CA ASP A 95 -10.78 6.51 -16.67
C ASP A 95 -12.26 6.74 -17.04
N GLN A 96 -13.16 5.88 -16.57
CA GLN A 96 -14.60 6.04 -16.78
C GLN A 96 -15.15 7.30 -16.09
N MET A 97 -14.72 7.55 -14.85
CA MET A 97 -15.11 8.78 -14.13
C MET A 97 -14.59 10.04 -14.83
N VAL A 98 -13.33 10.05 -15.29
CA VAL A 98 -12.77 11.16 -16.08
C VAL A 98 -13.54 11.35 -17.39
N ALA A 99 -13.96 10.25 -18.05
CA ALA A 99 -14.77 10.33 -19.28
C ALA A 99 -16.15 10.95 -19.03
N GLU A 100 -16.78 10.70 -17.87
CA GLU A 100 -18.03 11.37 -17.47
C GLU A 100 -17.87 12.90 -17.37
N TYR A 101 -16.79 13.38 -16.75
CA TYR A 101 -16.49 14.81 -16.68
C TYR A 101 -16.26 15.45 -18.06
N ARG A 102 -15.55 14.72 -18.94
CA ARG A 102 -15.37 15.16 -20.34
C ARG A 102 -16.68 15.26 -21.08
N ALA A 103 -17.57 14.28 -20.91
CA ALA A 103 -18.89 14.29 -21.51
C ALA A 103 -19.74 15.46 -20.97
N LEU A 104 -19.75 15.67 -19.65
CA LEU A 104 -20.48 16.78 -19.03
C LEU A 104 -20.00 18.13 -19.58
N ARG A 105 -18.68 18.33 -19.65
CA ARG A 105 -18.08 19.54 -20.25
C ARG A 105 -18.52 19.72 -21.70
N ALA A 106 -18.46 18.66 -22.49
CA ALA A 106 -18.83 18.71 -23.91
C ALA A 106 -20.33 19.01 -24.09
N SER A 107 -21.22 18.36 -23.33
CA SER A 107 -22.66 18.60 -23.40
C SER A 107 -23.02 20.05 -23.08
N VAL A 108 -22.44 20.61 -22.00
CA VAL A 108 -22.68 22.03 -21.65
C VAL A 108 -22.23 22.97 -22.77
N ILE A 109 -20.99 22.80 -23.24
CA ILE A 109 -20.41 23.71 -24.27
C ILE A 109 -21.17 23.58 -25.57
N GLN A 110 -21.49 22.36 -26.04
CA GLN A 110 -22.20 22.13 -27.30
C GLN A 110 -23.63 22.70 -27.28
N LEU A 111 -24.39 22.43 -26.21
CA LEU A 111 -25.75 22.93 -26.09
C LEU A 111 -25.77 24.48 -26.01
N TRP A 112 -24.87 25.05 -25.17
CA TRP A 112 -24.77 26.51 -25.07
C TRP A 112 -24.39 27.16 -26.39
N THR A 113 -23.44 26.61 -27.14
CA THR A 113 -23.01 27.14 -28.44
C THR A 113 -24.11 27.05 -29.50
N ARG A 114 -24.95 25.99 -29.48
CA ARG A 114 -26.06 25.82 -30.44
C ARG A 114 -27.18 26.86 -30.27
N GLU A 115 -27.46 27.31 -29.05
CA GLU A 115 -28.51 28.29 -28.76
C GLU A 115 -28.07 29.74 -28.99
N ARG A 116 -26.80 29.93 -29.29
CA ARG A 116 -26.27 31.31 -29.46
C ARG A 116 -26.37 31.77 -30.90
N THR A 117 -26.89 33.00 -31.04
CA THR A 117 -26.97 33.68 -32.33
C THR A 117 -25.82 34.65 -32.55
N GLU A 118 -25.24 35.19 -31.46
CA GLU A 118 -24.16 36.19 -31.51
C GLU A 118 -23.12 35.94 -30.40
N ALA A 119 -21.84 36.23 -30.68
CA ALA A 119 -20.78 36.18 -29.72
C ALA A 119 -20.77 37.41 -28.79
N SER A 120 -20.54 37.21 -27.50
CA SER A 120 -20.39 38.27 -26.51
C SER A 120 -18.93 38.40 -26.06
N SER A 121 -18.52 39.60 -25.66
CA SER A 121 -17.19 39.83 -25.08
C SER A 121 -16.90 39.04 -23.78
N THR A 122 -17.95 38.57 -23.11
CA THR A 122 -17.86 37.81 -21.87
C THR A 122 -17.77 36.27 -22.05
N ASP A 123 -17.87 35.79 -23.29
CA ASP A 123 -17.96 34.36 -23.57
C ASP A 123 -16.67 33.61 -23.24
N LEU A 124 -15.56 34.24 -23.58
CA LEU A 124 -14.25 33.64 -23.28
C LEU A 124 -14.01 33.54 -21.76
N ASP A 125 -14.43 34.54 -21.02
CA ASP A 125 -14.37 34.55 -19.56
C ASP A 125 -15.29 33.47 -18.98
N ASP A 126 -16.53 33.35 -19.42
CA ASP A 126 -17.48 32.32 -19.01
C ASP A 126 -16.92 30.91 -19.28
N LEU A 127 -16.34 30.68 -20.46
CA LEU A 127 -15.75 29.39 -20.81
C LEU A 127 -14.51 29.08 -19.98
N THR A 128 -13.65 30.06 -19.74
CA THR A 128 -12.44 29.87 -18.92
C THR A 128 -12.82 29.47 -17.51
N ARG A 129 -13.71 30.25 -16.88
CA ARG A 129 -14.18 29.97 -15.52
C ARG A 129 -14.93 28.64 -15.40
N PHE A 130 -15.71 28.27 -16.40
CA PHE A 130 -16.40 27.00 -16.46
C PHE A 130 -15.40 25.83 -16.51
N ASN A 131 -14.35 25.94 -17.33
CA ASN A 131 -13.31 24.91 -17.40
C ASN A 131 -12.57 24.77 -16.06
N GLU A 132 -12.23 25.89 -15.41
CA GLU A 132 -11.57 25.90 -14.10
C GLU A 132 -12.45 25.23 -13.03
N ALA A 133 -13.75 25.51 -13.00
CA ALA A 133 -14.69 24.88 -12.06
C ALA A 133 -14.85 23.37 -12.31
N ILE A 134 -14.87 22.94 -13.58
CA ILE A 134 -14.89 21.52 -13.95
C ILE A 134 -13.57 20.84 -13.54
N ASP A 135 -12.43 21.47 -13.78
CA ASP A 135 -11.11 20.88 -13.46
C ASP A 135 -10.93 20.77 -11.93
N GLN A 136 -11.39 21.76 -11.16
CA GLN A 136 -11.43 21.67 -9.68
C GLN A 136 -12.34 20.51 -9.21
N SER A 137 -13.57 20.43 -9.74
CA SER A 137 -14.50 19.36 -9.38
C SER A 137 -13.96 17.97 -9.74
N LEU A 138 -13.26 17.86 -10.87
CA LEU A 138 -12.59 16.62 -11.28
C LEU A 138 -11.46 16.25 -10.31
N ALA A 139 -10.62 17.20 -9.91
CA ALA A 139 -9.55 16.98 -8.96
C ALA A 139 -10.08 16.49 -7.60
N GLU A 140 -11.13 17.12 -7.07
CA GLU A 140 -11.80 16.68 -5.83
C GLU A 140 -12.37 15.28 -5.95
N SER A 141 -13.05 14.96 -7.06
CA SER A 141 -13.60 13.62 -7.30
C SER A 141 -12.50 12.56 -7.42
N ILE A 142 -11.40 12.86 -8.10
CA ILE A 142 -10.25 11.92 -8.24
C ILE A 142 -9.64 11.64 -6.88
N THR A 143 -9.37 12.68 -6.10
CA THR A 143 -8.81 12.54 -4.75
C THR A 143 -9.69 11.64 -3.90
N ARG A 144 -10.98 11.92 -3.86
CA ARG A 144 -11.93 11.16 -3.06
C ARG A 144 -12.11 9.72 -3.54
N PHE A 145 -12.22 9.51 -4.86
CA PHE A 145 -12.30 8.19 -5.47
C PHE A 145 -11.11 7.31 -5.09
N THR A 146 -9.89 7.86 -5.18
CA THR A 146 -8.67 7.12 -4.84
C THR A 146 -8.59 6.80 -3.35
N GLU A 147 -8.94 7.74 -2.47
CA GLU A 147 -9.00 7.50 -1.02
C GLU A 147 -9.99 6.40 -0.64
N ASP A 148 -11.21 6.41 -1.20
CA ASP A 148 -12.24 5.43 -0.87
C ASP A 148 -11.89 4.04 -1.45
N LEU A 149 -11.26 3.99 -2.63
CA LEU A 149 -10.76 2.75 -3.19
C LEU A 149 -9.64 2.15 -2.33
N ASP A 150 -8.71 2.96 -1.85
CA ASP A 150 -7.62 2.51 -1.00
C ASP A 150 -8.13 2.05 0.38
N LYS A 151 -9.08 2.77 0.99
CA LYS A 151 -9.76 2.35 2.23
C LYS A 151 -10.49 1.00 2.05
N SER A 152 -11.19 0.83 0.93
CA SER A 152 -11.88 -0.43 0.62
C SER A 152 -10.91 -1.60 0.49
N LYS A 153 -9.77 -1.39 -0.18
CA LYS A 153 -8.70 -2.40 -0.29
C LYS A 153 -8.08 -2.72 1.06
N GLU A 154 -7.81 -1.71 1.90
CA GLU A 154 -7.27 -1.93 3.25
C GLU A 154 -8.24 -2.73 4.13
N MET A 155 -9.52 -2.39 4.10
CA MET A 155 -10.56 -3.12 4.83
C MET A 155 -10.67 -4.58 4.36
N PHE A 156 -10.68 -4.82 3.05
CA PHE A 156 -10.70 -6.16 2.49
C PHE A 156 -9.50 -7.00 2.94
N LEU A 157 -8.30 -6.41 2.93
CA LEU A 157 -7.08 -7.07 3.40
C LEU A 157 -7.11 -7.36 4.90
N ALA A 158 -7.68 -6.46 5.71
CA ALA A 158 -7.82 -6.68 7.14
C ALA A 158 -8.77 -7.86 7.44
N ILE A 159 -9.92 -7.93 6.76
CA ILE A 159 -10.90 -9.02 6.89
C ILE A 159 -10.26 -10.34 6.45
N LEU A 160 -9.67 -10.41 5.26
CA LEU A 160 -9.00 -11.61 4.77
C LEU A 160 -7.90 -12.08 5.72
N GLY A 161 -7.12 -11.14 6.25
CA GLY A 161 -6.05 -11.46 7.19
C GLY A 161 -6.55 -12.09 8.48
N HIS A 162 -7.64 -11.59 9.03
CA HIS A 162 -8.28 -12.14 10.21
C HIS A 162 -8.89 -13.53 9.92
N ASP A 163 -9.65 -13.64 8.83
CA ASP A 163 -10.38 -14.85 8.49
C ASP A 163 -9.46 -16.01 8.07
N LEU A 164 -8.27 -15.72 7.55
CA LEU A 164 -7.24 -16.73 7.29
C LEU A 164 -6.47 -17.11 8.55
N ARG A 165 -6.11 -16.16 9.43
CA ARG A 165 -5.37 -16.46 10.66
C ARG A 165 -6.18 -17.29 11.66
N SER A 166 -7.49 -17.09 11.73
CA SER A 166 -8.37 -17.76 12.68
C SER A 166 -8.34 -19.30 12.54
N PRO A 167 -8.68 -19.90 11.37
CA PRO A 167 -8.63 -21.37 11.20
C PRO A 167 -7.19 -21.90 11.31
N ILE A 168 -6.21 -21.18 10.79
CA ILE A 168 -4.80 -21.56 10.90
C ILE A 168 -4.37 -21.59 12.37
N GLY A 169 -4.77 -20.58 13.17
CA GLY A 169 -4.52 -20.52 14.60
C GLY A 169 -5.15 -21.68 15.38
N ALA A 170 -6.38 -22.05 15.04
CA ALA A 170 -7.06 -23.20 15.66
C ALA A 170 -6.31 -24.51 15.41
N VAL A 171 -5.88 -24.77 14.17
CA VAL A 171 -5.08 -25.97 13.84
C VAL A 171 -3.74 -25.96 14.59
N LEU A 172 -3.05 -24.81 14.64
CA LEU A 172 -1.78 -24.67 15.34
C LEU A 172 -1.93 -24.93 16.84
N THR A 173 -2.94 -24.33 17.47
CA THR A 173 -3.19 -24.49 18.90
C THR A 173 -3.54 -25.95 19.23
N SER A 174 -4.39 -26.59 18.44
CA SER A 174 -4.76 -28.00 18.63
C SER A 174 -3.55 -28.91 18.48
N ALA A 175 -2.71 -28.70 17.46
CA ALA A 175 -1.51 -29.52 17.25
C ALA A 175 -0.45 -29.30 18.36
N LYS A 176 -0.28 -28.06 18.85
CA LYS A 176 0.59 -27.77 19.99
C LYS A 176 0.09 -28.47 21.27
N PHE A 177 -1.21 -28.35 21.55
CA PHE A 177 -1.81 -29.04 22.70
C PHE A 177 -1.58 -30.55 22.65
N MET A 178 -1.75 -31.19 21.47
CA MET A 178 -1.45 -32.62 21.30
C MET A 178 0.01 -32.98 21.61
N LEU A 179 0.97 -32.09 21.26
CA LEU A 179 2.39 -32.32 21.60
C LEU A 179 2.69 -32.14 23.08
N GLU A 180 1.99 -31.25 23.78
CA GLU A 180 2.17 -30.92 25.19
C GLU A 180 1.65 -32.03 26.11
N THR A 181 0.63 -32.79 25.71
CA THR A 181 0.09 -33.89 26.50
C THR A 181 1.05 -35.06 26.69
N ASN A 182 2.16 -35.11 25.93
CA ASN A 182 3.17 -36.18 25.96
C ASN A 182 2.64 -37.62 25.76
N GLU A 183 1.39 -37.80 25.35
CA GLU A 183 0.73 -39.08 25.12
C GLU A 183 0.91 -39.59 23.68
N LEU A 184 1.51 -38.78 22.79
CA LEU A 184 1.71 -39.14 21.40
C LEU A 184 2.95 -40.04 21.23
N GLU A 185 2.72 -41.24 20.73
CA GLU A 185 3.78 -42.15 20.27
C GLU A 185 4.14 -41.87 18.79
N GLU A 186 5.32 -42.36 18.35
CA GLU A 186 5.66 -42.34 16.91
C GLU A 186 4.75 -43.34 16.14
N PRO A 187 4.28 -42.99 14.90
CA PRO A 187 4.67 -41.81 14.10
C PRO A 187 3.81 -40.55 14.34
N HIS A 188 2.84 -40.57 15.25
CA HIS A 188 1.88 -39.46 15.45
C HIS A 188 2.56 -38.18 15.93
N ARG A 189 3.58 -38.32 16.80
CA ARG A 189 4.38 -37.18 17.27
C ARG A 189 5.07 -36.46 16.10
N THR A 190 5.69 -37.20 15.20
CA THR A 190 6.34 -36.67 14.00
C THR A 190 5.32 -35.99 13.08
N LEU A 191 4.14 -36.58 12.86
CA LEU A 191 3.08 -35.97 12.05
C LEU A 191 2.56 -34.66 12.66
N THR A 192 2.31 -34.64 13.96
CA THR A 192 1.86 -33.46 14.69
C THR A 192 2.89 -32.32 14.64
N THR A 193 4.18 -32.66 14.80
CA THR A 193 5.28 -31.69 14.63
C THR A 193 5.31 -31.09 13.22
N ARG A 194 5.05 -31.92 12.19
CA ARG A 194 4.93 -31.41 10.79
C ARG A 194 3.71 -30.48 10.60
N ILE A 195 2.58 -30.78 11.26
CA ILE A 195 1.39 -29.92 11.24
C ILE A 195 1.72 -28.56 11.86
N VAL A 196 2.36 -28.53 13.03
CA VAL A 196 2.79 -27.29 13.70
C VAL A 196 3.70 -26.49 12.77
N SER A 197 4.70 -27.11 12.17
CA SER A 197 5.65 -26.45 11.27
C SER A 197 4.98 -25.91 10.01
N ALA A 198 4.06 -26.67 9.40
CA ALA A 198 3.32 -26.25 8.23
C ALA A 198 2.37 -25.06 8.52
N THR A 199 1.68 -25.13 9.65
CA THR A 199 0.71 -24.11 10.08
C THR A 199 1.43 -22.82 10.47
N THR A 200 2.58 -22.89 11.13
CA THR A 200 3.43 -21.72 11.41
C THR A 200 3.88 -21.04 10.12
N ARG A 201 4.32 -21.81 9.13
CA ARG A 201 4.68 -21.27 7.81
C ARG A 201 3.48 -20.61 7.09
N MET A 202 2.30 -21.23 7.16
CA MET A 202 1.09 -20.60 6.59
C MET A 202 0.79 -19.25 7.24
N ASN A 203 0.87 -19.13 8.55
CA ASN A 203 0.70 -17.84 9.25
C ASN A 203 1.72 -16.80 8.80
N GLN A 204 2.99 -17.18 8.66
CA GLN A 204 4.04 -16.28 8.16
C GLN A 204 3.76 -15.85 6.71
N MET A 205 3.33 -16.75 5.84
CA MET A 205 2.99 -16.44 4.44
C MET A 205 1.78 -15.50 4.33
N VAL A 206 0.73 -15.72 5.13
CA VAL A 206 -0.43 -14.82 5.18
C VAL A 206 -0.02 -13.43 5.64
N GLY A 207 0.79 -13.33 6.71
CA GLY A 207 1.33 -12.07 7.20
C GLY A 207 2.15 -11.34 6.13
N ALA A 208 3.06 -12.05 5.48
CA ALA A 208 3.89 -11.50 4.41
C ALA A 208 3.08 -11.01 3.20
N LEU A 209 2.04 -11.75 2.80
CA LEU A 209 1.16 -11.36 1.71
C LEU A 209 0.37 -10.08 2.04
N LEU A 210 -0.13 -9.96 3.28
CA LEU A 210 -0.85 -8.78 3.74
C LEU A 210 0.06 -7.55 3.83
N ASP A 211 1.27 -7.70 4.37
CA ASP A 211 2.26 -6.61 4.43
C ASP A 211 2.68 -6.17 3.01
N PHE A 212 2.86 -7.11 2.09
CA PHE A 212 3.16 -6.84 0.69
C PHE A 212 2.05 -6.05 -0.01
N THR A 213 0.80 -6.49 0.14
CA THR A 213 -0.35 -5.82 -0.49
C THR A 213 -0.55 -4.41 0.06
N ARG A 214 -0.46 -4.21 1.38
CA ARG A 214 -0.49 -2.89 2.01
C ARG A 214 0.61 -1.95 1.49
N SER A 215 1.83 -2.45 1.43
CA SER A 215 2.96 -1.66 0.94
C SER A 215 2.80 -1.22 -0.52
N ARG A 216 2.16 -2.05 -1.37
CA ARG A 216 1.88 -1.73 -2.77
C ARG A 216 0.76 -0.73 -2.98
N LEU A 217 -0.19 -0.69 -2.06
CA LEU A 217 -1.36 0.20 -2.14
C LEU A 217 -1.11 1.62 -1.60
N GLY A 218 0.15 1.95 -1.27
CA GLY A 218 0.54 3.30 -0.82
C GLY A 218 0.40 3.53 0.69
N GLY A 219 -0.24 2.62 1.44
CA GLY A 219 -0.46 2.76 2.88
C GLY A 219 0.79 2.53 3.75
N GLY A 220 1.90 2.07 3.15
CA GLY A 220 3.11 1.71 3.88
C GLY A 220 2.90 0.56 4.88
N ILE A 221 3.94 0.23 5.64
CA ILE A 221 3.81 -0.70 6.78
C ILE A 221 3.57 0.12 8.04
N PRO A 222 2.43 -0.05 8.74
CA PRO A 222 2.20 0.66 10.00
C PRO A 222 3.20 0.17 11.04
N ILE A 223 3.82 1.12 11.77
CA ILE A 223 4.76 0.87 12.86
C ILE A 223 4.28 1.51 14.15
N LYS A 224 4.46 0.80 15.25
CA LYS A 224 4.21 1.28 16.60
C LYS A 224 5.53 1.36 17.35
N ARG A 225 6.12 2.56 17.40
CA ARG A 225 7.41 2.77 18.06
C ARG A 225 7.27 2.71 19.56
N GLU A 226 8.21 2.02 20.19
CA GLU A 226 8.35 1.95 21.65
C GLU A 226 9.83 1.96 22.03
N SER A 227 10.13 2.40 23.28
CA SER A 227 11.49 2.40 23.79
C SER A 227 11.97 0.97 24.01
N MET A 228 13.03 0.57 23.32
CA MET A 228 13.58 -0.79 23.39
C MET A 228 15.09 -0.82 23.30
N ASN A 229 15.68 -1.99 23.57
CA ASN A 229 17.11 -2.26 23.42
C ASN A 229 17.33 -3.23 22.26
N MET A 230 17.95 -2.76 21.18
CA MET A 230 18.19 -3.56 19.97
C MET A 230 19.12 -4.76 20.25
N GLY A 231 20.13 -4.60 21.09
CA GLY A 231 21.02 -5.71 21.46
C GLY A 231 20.28 -6.85 22.14
N LYS A 232 19.33 -6.53 23.05
CA LYS A 232 18.47 -7.55 23.68
C LYS A 232 17.61 -8.25 22.63
N LEU A 233 16.94 -7.50 21.76
CA LEU A 233 16.10 -8.07 20.71
C LEU A 233 16.89 -9.01 19.80
N VAL A 234 18.10 -8.62 19.37
CA VAL A 234 18.95 -9.47 18.53
C VAL A 234 19.30 -10.78 19.25
N HIS A 235 19.65 -10.73 20.55
CA HIS A 235 19.92 -11.92 21.32
C HIS A 235 18.69 -12.83 21.43
N ASP A 236 17.52 -12.26 21.70
CA ASP A 236 16.27 -13.02 21.82
C ASP A 236 15.93 -13.74 20.49
N VAL A 237 16.00 -13.05 19.36
CA VAL A 237 15.78 -13.62 18.02
C VAL A 237 16.82 -14.70 17.69
N VAL A 238 18.10 -14.46 17.95
CA VAL A 238 19.15 -15.44 17.69
C VAL A 238 18.96 -16.70 18.52
N ASN A 239 18.56 -16.59 19.77
CA ASN A 239 18.26 -17.73 20.63
C ASN A 239 17.08 -18.55 20.10
N GLU A 240 16.01 -17.88 19.63
CA GLU A 240 14.86 -18.55 19.03
C GLU A 240 15.25 -19.30 17.75
N VAL A 241 16.04 -18.68 16.88
CA VAL A 241 16.52 -19.31 15.64
C VAL A 241 17.46 -20.47 15.91
N LEU A 242 18.36 -20.38 16.91
CA LEU A 242 19.22 -21.47 17.31
C LEU A 242 18.45 -22.66 17.93
N ALA A 243 17.36 -22.40 18.63
CA ALA A 243 16.48 -23.46 19.14
C ALA A 243 15.85 -24.28 18.00
N ALA A 244 15.56 -23.64 16.86
CA ALA A 244 15.04 -24.30 15.64
C ALA A 244 16.16 -24.97 14.80
N HIS A 245 17.41 -24.50 14.92
CA HIS A 245 18.57 -24.93 14.13
C HIS A 245 19.79 -25.23 15.03
N PRO A 246 19.72 -26.25 15.92
CA PRO A 246 20.75 -26.53 16.93
C PRO A 246 22.12 -26.91 16.33
N GLU A 247 22.16 -27.32 15.06
CA GLU A 247 23.38 -27.65 14.33
C GLU A 247 24.13 -26.42 13.81
N ARG A 248 23.53 -25.22 13.86
CA ARG A 248 24.11 -23.98 13.35
C ARG A 248 24.83 -23.21 14.46
N ARG A 249 25.75 -22.33 14.06
CA ARG A 249 26.46 -21.43 14.96
C ARG A 249 26.19 -19.99 14.57
N ILE A 250 25.77 -19.17 15.53
CA ILE A 250 25.60 -17.75 15.35
C ILE A 250 26.41 -17.02 16.42
N GLN A 251 27.22 -16.07 16.00
CA GLN A 251 28.02 -15.22 16.90
C GLN A 251 27.40 -13.82 16.92
N VAL A 252 27.10 -13.31 18.10
CA VAL A 252 26.52 -12.00 18.29
C VAL A 252 27.52 -11.09 19.00
N ASN A 253 27.84 -9.96 18.41
CA ASN A 253 28.63 -8.90 19.01
C ASN A 253 27.78 -7.63 19.12
N ALA A 254 27.51 -7.17 20.31
CA ALA A 254 26.69 -5.99 20.55
C ALA A 254 27.47 -4.93 21.33
N ARG A 255 27.64 -3.72 20.77
CA ARG A 255 28.47 -2.65 21.34
C ARG A 255 27.82 -1.28 21.20
N GLY A 256 28.13 -0.36 22.12
CA GLY A 256 27.72 1.03 22.07
C GLY A 256 26.30 1.27 22.62
N ALA A 257 25.67 2.34 22.16
CA ALA A 257 24.38 2.83 22.66
C ALA A 257 23.22 2.18 21.88
N LEU A 258 22.67 1.08 22.37
CA LEU A 258 21.70 0.23 21.67
C LEU A 258 20.23 0.53 22.03
N LYS A 259 19.94 1.53 22.86
CA LYS A 259 18.58 1.94 23.19
C LYS A 259 18.06 2.96 22.18
N GLY A 260 16.81 2.81 21.76
CA GLY A 260 16.14 3.73 20.84
C GLY A 260 14.64 3.44 20.75
N GLU A 261 13.96 4.06 19.77
CA GLU A 261 12.51 3.95 19.57
C GLU A 261 12.20 3.25 18.26
N TRP A 262 11.78 2.00 18.34
CA TRP A 262 11.40 1.18 17.18
C TRP A 262 10.18 0.32 17.52
N ASP A 263 9.59 -0.29 16.51
CA ASP A 263 8.54 -1.31 16.65
C ASP A 263 9.20 -2.68 16.89
N CYS A 264 9.02 -3.22 18.10
CA CYS A 264 9.66 -4.46 18.53
C CYS A 264 9.24 -5.65 17.66
N GLU A 265 7.94 -5.78 17.38
CA GLU A 265 7.40 -6.89 16.58
C GLU A 265 7.90 -6.83 15.13
N ARG A 266 7.91 -5.65 14.53
CA ARG A 266 8.39 -5.45 13.17
C ARG A 266 9.90 -5.64 13.05
N MET A 267 10.67 -5.18 14.03
CA MET A 267 12.12 -5.44 14.04
C MET A 267 12.45 -6.92 14.27
N THR A 268 11.67 -7.63 15.10
CA THR A 268 11.75 -9.09 15.21
C THR A 268 11.56 -9.75 13.84
N GLN A 269 10.54 -9.33 13.08
CA GLN A 269 10.27 -9.83 11.73
C GLN A 269 11.45 -9.60 10.77
N VAL A 270 12.07 -8.41 10.80
CA VAL A 270 13.26 -8.08 9.99
C VAL A 270 14.42 -9.00 10.34
N LEU A 271 14.75 -9.11 11.63
CA LEU A 271 15.89 -9.91 12.10
C LEU A 271 15.69 -11.40 11.82
N THR A 272 14.49 -11.94 12.05
CA THR A 272 14.16 -13.33 11.73
C THR A 272 14.30 -13.62 10.23
N ASN A 273 13.86 -12.72 9.36
CA ASN A 273 14.02 -12.87 7.92
C ASN A 273 15.49 -12.86 7.50
N LEU A 274 16.31 -11.96 8.03
CA LEU A 274 17.71 -11.83 7.63
C LEU A 274 18.60 -12.92 8.23
N VAL A 275 18.42 -13.24 9.51
CA VAL A 275 19.16 -14.33 10.17
C VAL A 275 18.74 -15.68 9.57
N GLY A 276 17.45 -15.87 9.28
CA GLY A 276 16.94 -17.06 8.57
C GLY A 276 17.59 -17.23 7.20
N ASN A 277 17.66 -16.17 6.40
CA ASN A 277 18.35 -16.18 5.10
C ASN A 277 19.85 -16.52 5.26
N ALA A 278 20.53 -15.93 6.25
CA ALA A 278 21.94 -16.20 6.51
C ALA A 278 22.20 -17.67 6.88
N ILE A 279 21.26 -18.30 7.58
CA ILE A 279 21.31 -19.75 7.89
C ILE A 279 21.03 -20.59 6.66
N GLU A 280 19.97 -20.29 5.90
CA GLU A 280 19.54 -21.07 4.74
C GLU A 280 20.59 -21.06 3.63
N HIS A 281 21.19 -19.90 3.34
CA HIS A 281 22.17 -19.70 2.27
C HIS A 281 23.62 -19.79 2.73
N GLY A 282 23.86 -19.82 4.05
CA GLY A 282 25.20 -19.96 4.61
C GLY A 282 25.75 -21.38 4.50
N SER A 283 27.04 -21.52 4.20
CA SER A 283 27.73 -22.80 4.12
C SER A 283 27.64 -23.56 5.45
N ARG A 284 27.38 -24.89 5.38
CA ARG A 284 27.38 -25.75 6.57
C ARG A 284 28.78 -25.73 7.19
N GLY A 285 28.84 -25.56 8.51
CA GLY A 285 30.12 -25.53 9.26
C GLY A 285 30.73 -24.15 9.44
N THR A 286 30.20 -23.11 8.76
CA THR A 286 30.59 -21.70 9.04
C THR A 286 29.60 -21.05 9.99
N ALA A 287 30.09 -20.17 10.87
CA ALA A 287 29.22 -19.37 11.74
C ALA A 287 28.62 -18.20 10.98
N VAL A 288 27.36 -17.87 11.31
CA VAL A 288 26.75 -16.59 10.96
C VAL A 288 27.21 -15.57 11.99
N ALA A 289 27.66 -14.39 11.55
CA ALA A 289 28.02 -13.28 12.44
C ALA A 289 26.92 -12.22 12.43
N VAL A 290 26.53 -11.76 13.61
CA VAL A 290 25.59 -10.65 13.81
C VAL A 290 26.27 -9.58 14.64
N ASP A 291 26.67 -8.49 14.01
CA ASP A 291 27.33 -7.35 14.64
C ASP A 291 26.32 -6.21 14.82
N VAL A 292 26.16 -5.73 16.04
CA VAL A 292 25.26 -4.63 16.39
C VAL A 292 26.09 -3.50 16.99
N GLN A 293 26.09 -2.35 16.34
CA GLN A 293 26.85 -1.19 16.78
C GLN A 293 25.93 0.03 16.94
N GLY A 294 25.90 0.58 18.14
CA GLY A 294 25.16 1.81 18.43
C GLY A 294 26.08 3.02 18.56
N SER A 295 25.75 4.07 17.84
CA SER A 295 26.30 5.43 18.00
C SER A 295 25.30 6.31 18.77
N ASP A 296 25.55 7.62 18.85
CA ASP A 296 24.65 8.57 19.49
C ASP A 296 23.33 8.73 18.68
N ASP A 297 23.41 8.65 17.36
CA ASP A 297 22.30 8.95 16.46
C ASP A 297 21.65 7.73 15.82
N GLU A 298 22.40 6.64 15.62
CA GLU A 298 21.93 5.46 14.91
C GLU A 298 22.38 4.13 15.54
N VAL A 299 21.69 3.05 15.17
CA VAL A 299 22.10 1.68 15.40
C VAL A 299 22.31 1.00 14.06
N THR A 300 23.48 0.42 13.85
CA THR A 300 23.81 -0.40 12.68
C THR A 300 23.78 -1.87 13.05
N ILE A 301 23.15 -2.71 12.23
CA ILE A 301 23.08 -4.16 12.38
C ILE A 301 23.64 -4.80 11.11
N ALA A 302 24.74 -5.52 11.21
CA ALA A 302 25.32 -6.28 10.11
C ALA A 302 25.15 -7.78 10.36
N ILE A 303 24.55 -8.49 9.38
CA ILE A 303 24.35 -9.93 9.42
C ILE A 303 25.15 -10.54 8.28
N HIS A 304 26.16 -11.31 8.63
CA HIS A 304 27.12 -11.88 7.71
C HIS A 304 27.08 -13.41 7.69
N ASN A 305 27.11 -14.00 6.50
CA ASN A 305 27.30 -15.43 6.30
C ASN A 305 28.29 -15.71 5.16
N ARG A 306 29.04 -16.81 5.30
CA ARG A 306 29.80 -17.37 4.19
C ARG A 306 28.92 -18.36 3.42
N GLY A 307 28.85 -18.22 2.10
CA GLY A 307 28.04 -19.06 1.23
C GLY A 307 28.29 -18.72 -0.23
N VAL A 308 27.45 -19.21 -1.11
CA VAL A 308 27.49 -18.87 -2.54
C VAL A 308 27.17 -17.38 -2.69
N ALA A 309 28.03 -16.66 -3.42
CA ALA A 309 27.81 -15.24 -3.65
C ALA A 309 26.53 -15.00 -4.46
N ILE A 310 25.86 -13.91 -4.17
CA ILE A 310 24.72 -13.42 -4.96
C ILE A 310 25.30 -12.75 -6.20
N PRO A 311 24.91 -13.17 -7.42
CA PRO A 311 25.36 -12.52 -8.64
C PRO A 311 25.07 -11.01 -8.66
N GLU A 312 25.99 -10.22 -9.21
CA GLU A 312 25.90 -8.76 -9.20
C GLU A 312 24.63 -8.24 -9.89
N ASP A 313 24.22 -8.88 -10.98
CA ASP A 313 22.96 -8.58 -11.70
C ASP A 313 21.69 -8.84 -10.89
N GLN A 314 21.77 -9.59 -9.79
CA GLN A 314 20.66 -9.88 -8.89
C GLN A 314 20.63 -8.95 -7.66
N LEU A 315 21.73 -8.29 -7.30
CA LEU A 315 21.81 -7.43 -6.12
C LEU A 315 20.83 -6.25 -6.18
N ASP A 316 20.75 -5.55 -7.32
CA ASP A 316 19.85 -4.40 -7.52
C ASP A 316 18.36 -4.75 -7.42
N GLY A 317 18.03 -6.01 -7.65
CA GLY A 317 16.65 -6.51 -7.59
C GLY A 317 16.30 -7.28 -6.33
N LEU A 318 17.23 -7.44 -5.40
CA LEU A 318 17.10 -8.36 -4.26
C LEU A 318 15.96 -7.99 -3.31
N PHE A 319 15.71 -6.69 -3.15
CA PHE A 319 14.61 -6.14 -2.35
C PHE A 319 13.33 -5.91 -3.16
N SER A 320 13.30 -6.27 -4.46
CA SER A 320 12.13 -6.15 -5.32
C SER A 320 11.26 -7.40 -5.24
N ALA A 321 9.95 -7.21 -5.01
CA ALA A 321 9.00 -8.30 -4.77
C ALA A 321 8.81 -9.33 -5.92
N MET A 322 9.27 -9.05 -7.13
CA MET A 322 8.92 -9.87 -8.32
C MET A 322 10.10 -10.50 -9.07
N LYS A 323 11.34 -10.08 -8.86
CA LYS A 323 12.47 -10.58 -9.69
C LYS A 323 12.93 -12.02 -9.37
N ARG A 324 12.61 -12.56 -8.21
CA ARG A 324 13.06 -13.92 -7.77
C ARG A 324 12.31 -15.09 -8.42
N ARG A 325 11.16 -14.90 -9.05
CA ARG A 325 10.37 -16.03 -9.59
C ARG A 325 11.02 -16.74 -10.77
N SER A 326 11.94 -16.09 -11.48
CA SER A 326 12.59 -16.67 -12.68
C SER A 326 13.81 -17.55 -12.37
N ALA A 327 14.49 -17.35 -11.23
CA ALA A 327 15.74 -18.06 -10.92
C ALA A 327 15.56 -19.33 -10.07
N VAL A 328 14.47 -19.43 -9.28
CA VAL A 328 14.27 -20.54 -8.31
C VAL A 328 13.67 -21.81 -8.96
N SER A 329 13.19 -21.73 -10.19
CA SER A 329 12.62 -22.90 -10.89
C SER A 329 13.65 -23.95 -11.32
N ALA A 330 14.95 -23.70 -11.17
CA ALA A 330 16.01 -24.58 -11.69
C ALA A 330 16.73 -25.44 -10.63
N SER A 331 16.59 -25.13 -9.34
CA SER A 331 17.19 -25.92 -8.27
C SER A 331 16.12 -26.42 -7.32
N GLY A 332 15.87 -27.74 -7.32
CA GLY A 332 14.84 -28.44 -6.54
C GLY A 332 15.03 -28.39 -5.01
N GLY A 333 15.37 -27.25 -4.46
CA GLY A 333 15.43 -26.96 -3.04
C GLY A 333 14.05 -26.50 -2.52
N SER A 334 13.63 -27.08 -1.40
CA SER A 334 12.36 -26.84 -0.70
C SER A 334 12.28 -25.42 -0.08
N SER A 335 12.53 -24.37 -0.86
CA SER A 335 12.34 -22.98 -0.43
C SER A 335 10.86 -22.60 -0.53
N ALA A 336 10.11 -22.95 0.52
CA ALA A 336 8.69 -22.60 0.67
C ALA A 336 8.46 -21.11 0.99
N ASN A 337 9.45 -20.25 0.89
CA ASN A 337 9.34 -18.81 1.10
C ASN A 337 8.92 -18.11 -0.20
N LEU A 338 7.83 -17.35 -0.17
CA LEU A 338 7.30 -16.54 -1.28
C LEU A 338 8.31 -15.53 -1.87
N GLY A 339 9.55 -15.49 -1.39
CA GLY A 339 10.56 -14.51 -1.77
C GLY A 339 10.24 -13.07 -1.30
N LEU A 340 9.26 -12.93 -0.42
CA LEU A 340 8.81 -11.64 0.10
C LEU A 340 9.57 -11.17 1.34
N GLY A 341 10.34 -12.05 2.01
CA GLY A 341 10.98 -11.73 3.29
C GLY A 341 11.93 -10.53 3.22
N LEU A 342 12.78 -10.46 2.19
CA LEU A 342 13.71 -9.34 2.00
C LEU A 342 12.98 -8.05 1.61
N TYR A 343 11.97 -8.15 0.76
CA TYR A 343 11.12 -7.01 0.43
C TYR A 343 10.43 -6.41 1.67
N ILE A 344 9.86 -7.27 2.51
CA ILE A 344 9.19 -6.84 3.74
C ILE A 344 10.20 -6.24 4.73
N ALA A 345 11.38 -6.86 4.88
CA ALA A 345 12.45 -6.32 5.71
C ALA A 345 12.84 -4.91 5.26
N ASP A 346 13.03 -4.70 3.96
CA ASP A 346 13.31 -3.38 3.39
C ASP A 346 12.18 -2.37 3.69
N ARG A 347 10.91 -2.74 3.49
CA ARG A 347 9.78 -1.85 3.77
C ARG A 347 9.64 -1.50 5.25
N ILE A 348 9.89 -2.43 6.16
CA ILE A 348 9.89 -2.18 7.61
C ILE A 348 11.04 -1.23 8.00
N VAL A 349 12.24 -1.46 7.48
CA VAL A 349 13.40 -0.60 7.74
C VAL A 349 13.14 0.82 7.23
N HIS A 350 12.60 0.99 6.03
CA HIS A 350 12.21 2.30 5.49
C HIS A 350 11.10 2.98 6.31
N ALA A 351 10.12 2.23 6.81
CA ALA A 351 9.09 2.78 7.70
C ALA A 351 9.69 3.33 9.01
N HIS A 352 10.83 2.78 9.45
CA HIS A 352 11.63 3.30 10.56
C HIS A 352 12.59 4.43 10.16
N LYS A 353 12.51 4.93 8.92
CA LYS A 353 13.42 5.93 8.33
C LYS A 353 14.87 5.44 8.24
N GLY A 354 15.08 4.13 8.24
CA GLY A 354 16.36 3.48 8.08
C GLY A 354 16.66 3.09 6.63
N THR A 355 17.83 2.49 6.43
CA THR A 355 18.25 1.91 5.15
C THR A 355 18.75 0.49 5.34
N ILE A 356 18.62 -0.34 4.29
CA ILE A 356 19.20 -1.69 4.24
C ILE A 356 20.06 -1.80 2.99
N GLN A 357 21.24 -2.40 3.15
CA GLN A 357 22.22 -2.60 2.09
C GLN A 357 22.65 -4.07 2.07
N VAL A 358 23.16 -4.53 0.93
CA VAL A 358 23.72 -5.86 0.77
C VAL A 358 25.04 -5.80 0.01
N GLU A 359 26.02 -6.51 0.50
CA GLU A 359 27.28 -6.78 -0.18
C GLU A 359 27.49 -8.29 -0.26
N SER A 360 27.85 -8.80 -1.45
CA SER A 360 28.08 -10.22 -1.65
C SER A 360 29.23 -10.45 -2.62
N THR A 361 30.23 -11.21 -2.18
CA THR A 361 31.36 -11.61 -3.01
C THR A 361 31.75 -13.06 -2.69
N GLU A 362 32.41 -13.76 -3.65
CA GLU A 362 32.86 -15.14 -3.43
C GLU A 362 33.88 -15.25 -2.28
N GLU A 363 34.74 -14.24 -2.11
CA GLU A 363 35.78 -14.25 -1.09
C GLU A 363 35.24 -13.94 0.31
N LYS A 364 34.36 -12.93 0.40
CA LYS A 364 33.87 -12.43 1.69
C LYS A 364 32.54 -13.04 2.14
N GLY A 365 31.76 -13.64 1.23
CA GLY A 365 30.40 -14.09 1.49
C GLY A 365 29.40 -12.94 1.34
N THR A 366 28.25 -13.04 2.02
CA THR A 366 27.15 -12.07 1.95
C THR A 366 26.95 -11.36 3.28
N THR A 367 26.83 -10.04 3.24
CA THR A 367 26.52 -9.19 4.39
C THR A 367 25.32 -8.31 4.10
N PHE A 368 24.29 -8.40 4.96
CA PHE A 368 23.20 -7.44 5.00
C PHE A 368 23.46 -6.43 6.11
N THR A 369 23.45 -5.15 5.80
CA THR A 369 23.65 -4.06 6.77
C THR A 369 22.41 -3.19 6.86
N ILE A 370 21.88 -3.02 8.06
CA ILE A 370 20.76 -2.16 8.38
C ILE A 370 21.27 -0.95 9.16
N HIS A 371 20.83 0.23 8.77
CA HIS A 371 21.05 1.49 9.50
C HIS A 371 19.72 2.00 10.02
N LEU A 372 19.59 2.23 11.31
CA LEU A 372 18.35 2.66 11.95
C LEU A 372 18.60 3.90 12.81
N PRO A 373 17.93 5.04 12.55
CA PRO A 373 17.98 6.18 13.47
C PRO A 373 17.43 5.79 14.84
N ARG A 374 18.06 6.25 15.91
CA ARG A 374 17.64 5.94 17.29
C ARG A 374 16.41 6.72 17.72
N ARG A 375 16.17 7.88 17.08
CA ARG A 375 14.98 8.71 17.26
C ARG A 375 14.39 8.99 15.88
N GLY A 376 13.10 8.86 15.73
CA GLY A 376 12.45 8.95 14.43
C GLY A 376 11.62 10.19 14.20
#